data_b52338bb33322643820c52f7398b28c1
#
_entry.id   b52338bb33322643820c52f7398b28c1
#
_cell.length_a   1.000
_cell.length_b   1.000
_cell.length_c   1.000
_cell.angle_alpha   90.00
_cell.angle_beta   90.00
_cell.angle_gamma   90.00
#
_symmetry.space_group_name_H-M   'P 1'
#
loop_
_entity.id
_entity.type
_entity.pdbx_description
1 polymer ?
#
loop_
_entity_poly.entity_id
_entity_poly.type
_entity_poly.pdbx_seq_one_letter_code
_entity_poly.pdbx_strand_id
1 'polypeptide(L)'
;MIDLIQKILKIFEENGLWGEGVELIGSWCFQLYQKHLGVKSFPLRTVDIDFLVPSPYKGKEKIDLIRLLEPLGFKLGFNSDGSVYLWGPELKIEFLTAERGRGQTKAKEIKNLAIKATPLRFVDMLFEDPIKVNEQGVGVLIPNPVCFALHKLLISARRKNQQKKRKDLEQAIFTLESCDIGQVAGYYKGLPKPWRKTIQQTLEAAQRSLPLQEKFIAQLLITLQSIK
;
A
#
# COMPACT_ATOMS: atom_id res chain seq x y z
N MET A 1 6.90 -19.26 4.94
CA MET A 1 6.47 -17.87 4.62
C MET A 1 5.62 -17.79 3.34
N ILE A 2 6.11 -18.15 2.15
CA ILE A 2 5.33 -18.04 0.89
C ILE A 2 4.02 -18.84 0.97
N ASP A 3 4.06 -20.08 1.43
CA ASP A 3 2.86 -20.93 1.63
C ASP A 3 1.85 -20.30 2.61
N LEU A 4 2.33 -19.68 3.70
CA LEU A 4 1.46 -19.02 4.67
C LEU A 4 0.74 -17.80 4.06
N ILE A 5 1.46 -17.02 3.24
CA ILE A 5 0.85 -15.87 2.54
C ILE A 5 -0.20 -16.35 1.55
N GLN A 6 0.09 -17.39 0.79
CA GLN A 6 -0.87 -17.95 -0.14
C GLN A 6 -2.16 -18.40 0.57
N LYS A 7 -2.06 -19.03 1.74
CA LYS A 7 -3.23 -19.40 2.56
C LYS A 7 -4.03 -18.17 3.00
N ILE A 8 -3.34 -17.09 3.41
CA ILE A 8 -4.02 -15.84 3.79
C ILE A 8 -4.77 -15.24 2.59
N LEU A 9 -4.11 -15.14 1.43
CA LEU A 9 -4.72 -14.58 0.22
C LEU A 9 -5.95 -15.39 -0.23
N LYS A 10 -5.87 -16.72 -0.11
CA LYS A 10 -6.97 -17.62 -0.43
C LYS A 10 -8.15 -17.45 0.53
N ILE A 11 -7.93 -17.30 1.84
CA ILE A 11 -8.98 -16.98 2.82
C ILE A 11 -9.69 -15.68 2.43
N PHE A 12 -8.97 -14.66 2.01
CA PHE A 12 -9.56 -13.38 1.58
C PHE A 12 -10.42 -13.56 0.32
N GLU A 13 -9.98 -14.38 -0.65
CA GLU A 13 -10.76 -14.67 -1.85
C GLU A 13 -12.02 -15.48 -1.55
N GLU A 14 -11.90 -16.56 -0.77
CA GLU A 14 -13.01 -17.44 -0.39
C GLU A 14 -14.10 -16.69 0.40
N ASN A 15 -13.74 -15.62 1.09
CA ASN A 15 -14.67 -14.75 1.81
C ASN A 15 -15.03 -13.47 1.02
N GLY A 16 -14.73 -13.40 -0.26
CA GLY A 16 -15.14 -12.30 -1.14
C GLY A 16 -14.52 -10.93 -0.86
N LEU A 17 -13.48 -10.84 -0.02
CA LEU A 17 -12.94 -9.58 0.47
C LEU A 17 -12.35 -8.71 -0.63
N TRP A 18 -11.74 -9.33 -1.64
CA TRP A 18 -11.23 -8.59 -2.82
C TRP A 18 -12.35 -7.92 -3.62
N GLY A 19 -13.52 -8.58 -3.71
CA GLY A 19 -14.70 -8.02 -4.36
C GLY A 19 -15.31 -6.85 -3.59
N GLU A 20 -15.11 -6.79 -2.28
CA GLU A 20 -15.57 -5.71 -1.40
C GLU A 20 -14.53 -4.56 -1.28
N GLY A 21 -13.48 -4.60 -2.09
CA GLY A 21 -12.48 -3.54 -2.20
C GLY A 21 -11.41 -3.54 -1.10
N VAL A 22 -11.21 -4.66 -0.40
CA VAL A 22 -10.02 -4.83 0.43
C VAL A 22 -8.81 -5.02 -0.47
N GLU A 23 -7.72 -4.30 -0.22
CA GLU A 23 -6.52 -4.34 -1.05
C GLU A 23 -5.30 -4.82 -0.25
N LEU A 24 -4.47 -5.64 -0.89
CA LEU A 24 -3.13 -5.91 -0.39
C LEU A 24 -2.22 -4.73 -0.75
N ILE A 25 -1.64 -4.10 0.27
CA ILE A 25 -0.76 -2.94 0.08
C ILE A 25 0.65 -3.17 0.66
N GLY A 26 1.42 -2.12 0.79
CA GLY A 26 2.74 -2.19 1.42
C GLY A 26 3.79 -2.91 0.59
N SER A 27 4.73 -3.56 1.26
CA SER A 27 5.87 -4.21 0.59
C SER A 27 5.49 -5.49 -0.15
N TRP A 28 4.42 -6.18 0.26
CA TRP A 28 3.91 -7.36 -0.43
C TRP A 28 3.26 -7.00 -1.76
N CYS A 29 2.51 -5.90 -1.81
CA CYS A 29 2.00 -5.36 -3.07
C CYS A 29 3.14 -5.07 -4.05
N PHE A 30 4.24 -4.46 -3.58
CA PHE A 30 5.40 -4.20 -4.43
C PHE A 30 6.04 -5.49 -4.98
N GLN A 31 6.09 -6.58 -4.21
CA GLN A 31 6.54 -7.89 -4.71
C GLN A 31 5.64 -8.42 -5.83
N LEU A 32 4.32 -8.18 -5.76
CA LEU A 32 3.41 -8.55 -6.84
C LEU A 32 3.66 -7.71 -8.10
N TYR A 33 4.00 -6.42 -7.96
CA TYR A 33 4.41 -5.62 -9.13
C TYR A 33 5.69 -6.14 -9.78
N GLN A 34 6.68 -6.55 -8.98
CA GLN A 34 7.90 -7.17 -9.50
C GLN A 34 7.59 -8.46 -10.27
N LYS A 35 6.68 -9.27 -9.76
CA LYS A 35 6.34 -10.57 -10.34
C LYS A 35 5.47 -10.46 -11.60
N HIS A 36 4.50 -9.53 -11.59
CA HIS A 36 3.43 -9.50 -12.61
C HIS A 36 3.52 -8.31 -13.56
N LEU A 37 4.20 -7.22 -13.20
CA LEU A 37 4.21 -5.97 -13.96
C LEU A 37 5.61 -5.55 -14.45
N GLY A 38 6.61 -6.41 -14.31
CA GLY A 38 7.97 -6.14 -14.79
C GLY A 38 8.72 -5.06 -14.02
N VAL A 39 8.27 -4.71 -12.83
CA VAL A 39 9.01 -3.79 -11.95
C VAL A 39 10.35 -4.41 -11.56
N LYS A 40 11.43 -3.62 -11.62
CA LYS A 40 12.78 -4.09 -11.28
C LYS A 40 12.82 -4.78 -9.92
N SER A 41 13.40 -5.97 -9.90
CA SER A 41 13.57 -6.73 -8.67
C SER A 41 14.74 -6.20 -7.85
N PHE A 42 14.52 -5.99 -6.57
CA PHE A 42 15.59 -5.86 -5.58
C PHE A 42 15.20 -6.62 -4.30
N PRO A 43 16.16 -7.08 -3.50
CA PRO A 43 15.87 -7.86 -2.31
C PRO A 43 15.01 -7.05 -1.33
N LEU A 44 13.81 -7.52 -1.04
CA LEU A 44 12.90 -6.94 -0.07
C LEU A 44 12.65 -7.94 1.05
N ARG A 45 13.05 -7.57 2.26
CA ARG A 45 12.67 -8.33 3.45
C ARG A 45 11.56 -7.59 4.18
N THR A 46 10.42 -8.24 4.34
CA THR A 46 9.30 -7.72 5.13
C THR A 46 8.64 -8.86 5.89
N VAL A 47 8.26 -8.58 7.12
CA VAL A 47 7.49 -9.48 7.98
C VAL A 47 6.05 -8.97 8.16
N ASP A 48 5.79 -7.72 7.74
CA ASP A 48 4.46 -7.12 7.82
C ASP A 48 3.72 -7.36 6.50
N ILE A 49 2.48 -7.81 6.57
CA ILE A 49 1.52 -7.86 5.46
C ILE A 49 0.39 -6.89 5.79
N ASP A 50 0.15 -5.94 4.90
CA ASP A 50 -0.75 -4.82 5.12
C ASP A 50 -2.00 -4.96 4.25
N PHE A 51 -3.19 -4.92 4.85
CA PHE A 51 -4.46 -4.89 4.13
C PHE A 51 -5.14 -3.54 4.33
N LEU A 52 -5.47 -2.87 3.23
CA LEU A 52 -6.22 -1.64 3.22
C LEU A 52 -7.71 -1.97 3.09
N VAL A 53 -8.49 -1.53 4.07
CA VAL A 53 -9.92 -1.76 4.12
C VAL A 53 -10.67 -0.47 3.83
N PRO A 54 -11.61 -0.45 2.88
CA PRO A 54 -12.36 0.75 2.55
C PRO A 54 -13.21 1.24 3.72
N SER A 55 -13.45 2.54 3.76
CA SER A 55 -14.24 3.17 4.81
C SER A 55 -15.20 4.21 4.19
N PRO A 56 -16.53 3.95 4.25
CA PRO A 56 -17.19 2.80 4.89
C PRO A 56 -16.90 1.47 4.17
N TYR A 57 -16.79 0.40 4.92
CA TYR A 57 -16.80 -0.96 4.38
C TYR A 57 -18.24 -1.32 3.99
N LYS A 58 -18.45 -1.80 2.75
CA LYS A 58 -19.77 -2.03 2.20
C LYS A 58 -20.18 -3.51 2.17
N GLY A 59 -19.30 -4.43 2.50
CA GLY A 59 -19.59 -5.85 2.56
C GLY A 59 -20.73 -6.13 3.54
N LYS A 60 -21.71 -6.91 3.10
CA LYS A 60 -22.94 -7.19 3.88
C LYS A 60 -22.75 -8.33 4.85
N GLU A 61 -21.87 -9.28 4.53
CA GLU A 61 -21.61 -10.44 5.35
C GLU A 61 -20.80 -10.08 6.58
N LYS A 62 -21.11 -10.76 7.69
CA LYS A 62 -20.32 -10.66 8.92
C LYS A 62 -19.24 -11.71 8.89
N ILE A 63 -18.00 -11.27 8.78
CA ILE A 63 -16.81 -12.10 8.68
C ILE A 63 -15.93 -11.80 9.89
N ASP A 64 -15.66 -12.79 10.72
CA ASP A 64 -14.69 -12.68 11.81
C ASP A 64 -13.30 -13.02 11.26
N LEU A 65 -12.59 -12.00 10.77
CA LEU A 65 -11.24 -12.18 10.20
C LEU A 65 -10.24 -12.73 11.21
N ILE A 66 -10.40 -12.40 12.47
CA ILE A 66 -9.49 -12.86 13.53
C ILE A 66 -9.65 -14.38 13.66
N ARG A 67 -10.88 -14.84 13.78
CA ARG A 67 -11.20 -16.27 13.90
C ARG A 67 -10.84 -17.08 12.65
N LEU A 68 -10.98 -16.49 11.46
CA LEU A 68 -10.58 -17.15 10.20
C LEU A 68 -9.08 -17.36 10.08
N LEU A 69 -8.26 -16.46 10.66
CA LEU A 69 -6.81 -16.52 10.59
C LEU A 69 -6.16 -17.25 11.77
N GLU A 70 -6.91 -17.49 12.85
CA GLU A 70 -6.44 -18.21 14.04
C GLU A 70 -5.89 -19.64 13.74
N PRO A 71 -6.54 -20.46 12.86
CA PRO A 71 -6.01 -21.77 12.50
C PRO A 71 -4.65 -21.74 11.80
N LEU A 72 -4.25 -20.60 11.24
CA LEU A 72 -2.91 -20.39 10.66
C LEU A 72 -1.86 -20.02 11.72
N GLY A 73 -2.21 -20.01 13.00
CA GLY A 73 -1.31 -19.69 14.11
C GLY A 73 -1.23 -18.19 14.45
N PHE A 74 -2.12 -17.37 13.90
CA PHE A 74 -2.18 -15.95 14.23
C PHE A 74 -2.87 -15.71 15.58
N LYS A 75 -2.34 -14.74 16.33
CA LYS A 75 -2.88 -14.28 17.62
C LYS A 75 -3.18 -12.79 17.55
N LEU A 76 -4.25 -12.36 18.21
CA LEU A 76 -4.65 -10.97 18.30
C LEU A 76 -3.69 -10.16 19.16
N GLY A 77 -3.27 -9.00 18.65
CA GLY A 77 -2.53 -7.97 19.36
C GLY A 77 -3.19 -6.59 19.19
N PHE A 78 -2.81 -5.66 20.05
CA PHE A 78 -3.36 -4.29 20.06
C PHE A 78 -2.23 -3.27 19.95
N ASN A 79 -2.44 -2.25 19.12
CA ASN A 79 -1.60 -1.08 19.07
C ASN A 79 -2.06 -0.05 20.14
N SER A 80 -1.22 0.95 20.44
CA SER A 80 -1.52 2.00 21.42
C SER A 80 -2.72 2.88 21.05
N ASP A 81 -3.07 2.96 19.77
CA ASP A 81 -4.25 3.69 19.27
C ASP A 81 -5.55 2.90 19.37
N GLY A 82 -5.48 1.65 19.85
CA GLY A 82 -6.60 0.71 19.97
C GLY A 82 -6.89 -0.08 18.70
N SER A 83 -6.12 0.09 17.63
CA SER A 83 -6.22 -0.76 16.45
C SER A 83 -5.67 -2.16 16.73
N VAL A 84 -6.09 -3.12 15.90
CA VAL A 84 -5.67 -4.50 16.05
C VAL A 84 -4.67 -4.91 14.97
N TYR A 85 -3.80 -5.81 15.31
CA TYR A 85 -2.97 -6.56 14.38
C TYR A 85 -3.01 -8.04 14.73
N LEU A 86 -2.67 -8.88 13.76
CA LEU A 86 -2.53 -10.30 14.01
C LEU A 86 -1.05 -10.66 13.88
N TRP A 87 -0.58 -11.39 14.84
CA TRP A 87 0.82 -11.75 14.96
C TRP A 87 0.97 -13.27 14.90
N GLY A 88 1.77 -13.74 13.97
CA GLY A 88 2.10 -15.15 13.75
C GLY A 88 3.60 -15.40 13.84
N PRO A 89 4.05 -16.66 13.70
CA PRO A 89 5.47 -17.03 13.82
C PRO A 89 6.40 -16.32 12.83
N GLU A 90 5.90 -16.06 11.61
CA GLU A 90 6.69 -15.54 10.50
C GLU A 90 6.23 -14.16 10.01
N LEU A 91 4.98 -13.79 10.30
CA LEU A 91 4.33 -12.61 9.74
C LEU A 91 3.50 -11.87 10.78
N LYS A 92 3.37 -10.57 10.57
CA LYS A 92 2.41 -9.70 11.24
C LYS A 92 1.41 -9.20 10.19
N ILE A 93 0.11 -9.33 10.46
CA ILE A 93 -0.95 -8.78 9.61
C ILE A 93 -1.45 -7.48 10.23
N GLU A 94 -1.47 -6.41 9.45
CA GLU A 94 -2.02 -5.11 9.84
C GLU A 94 -3.22 -4.76 8.96
N PHE A 95 -4.26 -4.19 9.62
CA PHE A 95 -5.43 -3.68 8.93
C PHE A 95 -5.41 -2.17 8.98
N LEU A 96 -5.42 -1.57 7.80
CA LEU A 96 -5.28 -0.13 7.60
C LEU A 96 -6.55 0.42 6.95
N THR A 97 -6.85 1.69 7.18
CA THR A 97 -7.98 2.37 6.56
C THR A 97 -7.67 3.85 6.36
N ALA A 98 -8.48 4.54 5.56
CA ALA A 98 -8.30 5.97 5.34
C ALA A 98 -8.63 6.79 6.59
N GLU A 99 -7.71 7.70 6.94
CA GLU A 99 -7.95 8.73 7.96
C GLU A 99 -9.01 9.70 7.44
N ARG A 100 -10.08 9.91 8.20
CA ARG A 100 -11.12 10.89 7.89
C ARG A 100 -11.09 12.06 8.88
N GLY A 101 -11.27 13.25 8.36
CA GLY A 101 -11.32 14.47 9.16
C GLY A 101 -9.94 15.02 9.51
N ARG A 102 -9.88 15.87 10.54
CA ARG A 102 -8.66 16.59 10.97
C ARG A 102 -7.85 15.73 11.96
N GLY A 103 -7.16 14.70 11.46
CA GLY A 103 -6.19 13.96 12.28
C GLY A 103 -6.82 13.00 13.29
N GLN A 104 -7.83 12.23 12.91
CA GLN A 104 -8.32 11.13 13.75
C GLN A 104 -7.26 10.05 13.84
N THR A 105 -6.63 9.96 15.02
CA THR A 105 -5.61 8.93 15.32
C THR A 105 -6.20 7.69 15.99
N LYS A 106 -7.49 7.70 16.36
CA LYS A 106 -8.15 6.56 16.99
C LYS A 106 -8.48 5.48 15.98
N ALA A 107 -8.24 4.24 16.36
CA ALA A 107 -8.60 3.07 15.58
C ALA A 107 -10.06 3.11 15.12
N LYS A 108 -10.29 2.67 13.88
CA LYS A 108 -11.62 2.62 13.28
C LYS A 108 -12.20 1.22 13.32
N GLU A 109 -13.33 1.08 13.99
CA GLU A 109 -14.06 -0.19 14.03
C GLU A 109 -14.71 -0.49 12.67
N ILE A 110 -14.48 -1.71 12.17
CA ILE A 110 -15.11 -2.27 10.98
C ILE A 110 -15.91 -3.49 11.43
N LYS A 111 -17.15 -3.24 11.86
CA LYS A 111 -18.00 -4.22 12.54
C LYS A 111 -18.20 -5.51 11.74
N ASN A 112 -18.39 -5.39 10.41
CA ASN A 112 -18.64 -6.55 9.56
C ASN A 112 -17.41 -7.44 9.36
N LEU A 113 -16.20 -6.96 9.73
CA LEU A 113 -14.97 -7.74 9.70
C LEU A 113 -14.43 -8.08 11.08
N ALA A 114 -15.14 -7.70 12.15
CA ALA A 114 -14.73 -7.86 13.54
C ALA A 114 -13.32 -7.31 13.88
N ILE A 115 -12.89 -6.25 13.19
CA ILE A 115 -11.57 -5.65 13.37
C ILE A 115 -11.65 -4.16 13.73
N LYS A 116 -10.54 -3.65 14.28
CA LYS A 116 -10.28 -2.20 14.42
C LYS A 116 -9.03 -1.86 13.61
N ALA A 117 -9.23 -1.13 12.50
CA ALA A 117 -8.16 -0.76 11.58
C ALA A 117 -7.45 0.52 12.01
N THR A 118 -6.14 0.60 11.72
CA THR A 118 -5.33 1.81 11.91
C THR A 118 -5.65 2.83 10.83
N PRO A 119 -6.08 4.05 11.16
CA PRO A 119 -6.28 5.09 10.16
C PRO A 119 -4.94 5.67 9.69
N LEU A 120 -4.76 5.78 8.38
CA LEU A 120 -3.58 6.34 7.76
C LEU A 120 -3.93 7.46 6.77
N ARG A 121 -3.03 8.46 6.70
CA ARG A 121 -3.12 9.55 5.73
C ARG A 121 -2.72 9.11 4.34
N PHE A 122 -3.30 9.76 3.35
CA PHE A 122 -2.97 9.60 1.92
C PHE A 122 -3.36 8.26 1.31
N VAL A 123 -3.88 7.32 2.09
CA VAL A 123 -4.22 5.98 1.56
C VAL A 123 -5.49 5.98 0.71
N ASP A 124 -6.31 7.04 0.75
CA ASP A 124 -7.49 7.18 -0.12
C ASP A 124 -7.12 7.05 -1.60
N MET A 125 -5.95 7.58 -1.99
CA MET A 125 -5.48 7.50 -3.38
C MET A 125 -5.16 6.07 -3.83
N LEU A 126 -4.97 5.12 -2.92
CA LEU A 126 -4.69 3.73 -3.27
C LEU A 126 -5.94 3.02 -3.80
N PHE A 127 -7.15 3.50 -3.42
CA PHE A 127 -8.41 2.98 -3.94
C PHE A 127 -8.76 3.49 -5.36
N GLU A 128 -7.93 4.33 -5.97
CA GLU A 128 -8.15 4.79 -7.33
C GLU A 128 -7.66 3.75 -8.34
N ASP A 129 -8.58 3.26 -9.17
CA ASP A 129 -8.32 2.29 -10.24
C ASP A 129 -7.49 1.07 -9.82
N PRO A 130 -7.83 0.37 -8.71
CA PRO A 130 -7.08 -0.77 -8.26
C PRO A 130 -7.07 -1.87 -9.33
N ILE A 131 -6.01 -2.66 -9.35
CA ILE A 131 -5.85 -3.74 -10.31
C ILE A 131 -5.94 -5.10 -9.64
N LYS A 132 -6.38 -6.11 -10.40
CA LYS A 132 -6.43 -7.49 -9.94
C LYS A 132 -5.30 -8.28 -10.60
N VAL A 133 -4.46 -8.93 -9.80
CA VAL A 133 -3.39 -9.82 -10.28
C VAL A 133 -3.69 -11.24 -9.87
N ASN A 134 -3.33 -12.21 -10.73
CA ASN A 134 -3.48 -13.62 -10.41
C ASN A 134 -2.22 -14.14 -9.72
N GLU A 135 -2.29 -14.33 -8.41
CA GLU A 135 -1.21 -14.90 -7.62
C GLU A 135 -1.51 -16.36 -7.29
N GLN A 136 -0.94 -17.28 -8.07
CA GLN A 136 -1.10 -18.74 -7.91
C GLN A 136 -2.58 -19.18 -7.84
N GLY A 137 -3.41 -18.65 -8.75
CA GLY A 137 -4.84 -18.98 -8.83
C GLY A 137 -5.75 -18.11 -7.96
N VAL A 138 -5.21 -17.22 -7.12
CA VAL A 138 -5.96 -16.25 -6.31
C VAL A 138 -5.94 -14.89 -7.00
N GLY A 139 -7.12 -14.28 -7.19
CA GLY A 139 -7.25 -12.95 -7.78
C GLY A 139 -7.11 -11.84 -6.76
N VAL A 140 -5.87 -11.43 -6.46
CA VAL A 140 -5.56 -10.45 -5.42
C VAL A 140 -5.78 -9.02 -5.93
N LEU A 141 -6.53 -8.22 -5.17
CA LEU A 141 -6.73 -6.80 -5.44
C LEU A 141 -5.57 -6.00 -4.83
N ILE A 142 -4.94 -5.18 -5.65
CA ILE A 142 -3.82 -4.32 -5.27
C ILE A 142 -4.00 -2.93 -5.85
N PRO A 143 -3.41 -1.87 -5.27
CA PRO A 143 -3.49 -0.53 -5.83
C PRO A 143 -3.00 -0.43 -7.28
N ASN A 144 -3.44 0.60 -7.98
CA ASN A 144 -2.80 1.01 -9.23
C ASN A 144 -1.31 1.31 -8.96
N PRO A 145 -0.36 0.84 -9.80
CA PRO A 145 1.07 1.06 -9.59
C PRO A 145 1.45 2.54 -9.48
N VAL A 146 0.83 3.42 -10.25
CA VAL A 146 1.09 4.86 -10.19
C VAL A 146 0.63 5.42 -8.84
N CYS A 147 -0.60 5.09 -8.41
CA CYS A 147 -1.12 5.53 -7.12
C CYS A 147 -0.27 5.04 -5.95
N PHE A 148 0.16 3.77 -6.01
CA PHE A 148 1.11 3.21 -5.03
C PHE A 148 2.42 4.01 -4.97
N ALA A 149 3.03 4.28 -6.12
CA ALA A 149 4.31 4.99 -6.17
C ALA A 149 4.19 6.44 -5.68
N LEU A 150 3.15 7.17 -6.12
CA LEU A 150 2.89 8.54 -5.63
C LEU A 150 2.61 8.57 -4.13
N HIS A 151 1.86 7.59 -3.60
CA HIS A 151 1.67 7.41 -2.16
C HIS A 151 2.99 7.18 -1.43
N LYS A 152 3.86 6.30 -1.96
CA LYS A 152 5.18 6.02 -1.39
C LYS A 152 6.06 7.27 -1.34
N LEU A 153 6.03 8.14 -2.36
CA LEU A 153 6.72 9.43 -2.35
C LEU A 153 6.19 10.35 -1.23
N LEU A 154 4.87 10.42 -1.05
CA LEU A 154 4.26 11.23 0.01
C LEU A 154 4.65 10.76 1.42
N ILE A 155 4.57 9.46 1.68
CA ILE A 155 4.85 8.93 3.01
C ILE A 155 6.35 8.96 3.33
N SER A 156 7.23 8.76 2.34
CA SER A 156 8.68 8.81 2.54
C SER A 156 9.15 10.16 3.07
N ALA A 157 8.53 11.26 2.63
CA ALA A 157 8.81 12.61 3.12
C ALA A 157 8.57 12.76 4.64
N ARG A 158 7.68 11.94 5.20
CA ARG A 158 7.27 11.99 6.62
C ARG A 158 7.99 10.95 7.49
N ARG A 159 8.76 10.03 6.88
CA ARG A 159 9.48 8.99 7.62
C ARG A 159 10.64 9.57 8.44
N LYS A 160 10.62 9.31 9.74
CA LYS A 160 11.74 9.60 10.65
C LYS A 160 12.86 8.56 10.48
N ASN A 161 12.52 7.31 10.27
CA ASN A 161 13.47 6.21 10.07
C ASN A 161 14.03 6.26 8.64
N GLN A 162 15.35 6.46 8.51
CA GLN A 162 16.02 6.62 7.22
C GLN A 162 15.98 5.34 6.36
N GLN A 163 16.03 4.16 6.95
CA GLN A 163 15.93 2.90 6.21
C GLN A 163 14.54 2.72 5.59
N LYS A 164 13.48 3.00 6.38
CA LYS A 164 12.11 2.98 5.88
C LYS A 164 11.89 4.05 4.81
N LYS A 165 12.47 5.25 4.98
CA LYS A 165 12.41 6.33 3.99
C LYS A 165 13.04 5.88 2.66
N ARG A 166 14.25 5.35 2.71
CA ARG A 166 14.96 4.86 1.52
C ARG A 166 14.19 3.74 0.83
N LYS A 167 13.69 2.76 1.59
CA LYS A 167 12.86 1.66 1.07
C LYS A 167 11.62 2.19 0.34
N ASP A 168 10.89 3.15 0.93
CA ASP A 168 9.71 3.75 0.30
C ASP A 168 10.08 4.49 -0.99
N LEU A 169 11.21 5.22 -1.03
CA LEU A 169 11.72 5.89 -2.23
C LEU A 169 12.08 4.89 -3.34
N GLU A 170 12.84 3.85 -3.01
CA GLU A 170 13.24 2.81 -3.97
C GLU A 170 12.01 2.12 -4.56
N GLN A 171 11.04 1.72 -3.74
CA GLN A 171 9.78 1.14 -4.20
C GLN A 171 9.04 2.09 -5.14
N ALA A 172 8.94 3.38 -4.80
CA ALA A 172 8.27 4.37 -5.63
C ALA A 172 8.95 4.52 -7.00
N ILE A 173 10.26 4.75 -7.01
CA ILE A 173 11.00 5.04 -8.24
C ILE A 173 11.02 3.82 -9.17
N PHE A 174 11.29 2.62 -8.65
CA PHE A 174 11.27 1.42 -9.48
C PHE A 174 9.89 1.09 -10.04
N THR A 175 8.82 1.38 -9.29
CA THR A 175 7.46 1.23 -9.81
C THR A 175 7.20 2.25 -10.93
N LEU A 176 7.56 3.52 -10.75
CA LEU A 176 7.38 4.57 -11.76
C LEU A 176 8.19 4.33 -13.04
N GLU A 177 9.37 3.74 -12.95
CA GLU A 177 10.18 3.35 -14.13
C GLU A 177 9.45 2.36 -15.06
N SER A 178 8.50 1.59 -14.50
CA SER A 178 7.70 0.60 -15.24
C SER A 178 6.33 1.13 -15.69
N CYS A 179 5.98 2.37 -15.32
CA CYS A 179 4.70 2.99 -15.65
C CYS A 179 4.81 3.90 -16.87
N ASP A 180 3.68 4.05 -17.59
CA ASP A 180 3.57 5.07 -18.64
C ASP A 180 3.60 6.47 -18.02
N ILE A 181 4.46 7.35 -18.54
CA ILE A 181 4.67 8.69 -18.00
C ILE A 181 3.43 9.59 -18.15
N GLY A 182 2.61 9.35 -19.18
CA GLY A 182 1.34 10.05 -19.36
C GLY A 182 0.32 9.68 -18.30
N GLN A 183 0.25 8.40 -17.94
CA GLN A 183 -0.57 7.94 -16.81
C GLN A 183 -0.10 8.56 -15.49
N VAL A 184 1.22 8.58 -15.25
CA VAL A 184 1.78 9.23 -14.05
C VAL A 184 1.38 10.70 -13.99
N ALA A 185 1.50 11.43 -15.10
CA ALA A 185 1.09 12.82 -15.20
C ALA A 185 -0.42 13.02 -14.95
N GLY A 186 -1.26 12.12 -15.45
CA GLY A 186 -2.72 12.13 -15.24
C GLY A 186 -3.09 12.03 -13.76
N TYR A 187 -2.61 10.98 -13.06
CA TYR A 187 -2.88 10.80 -11.62
C TYR A 187 -2.30 11.95 -10.79
N TYR A 188 -1.06 12.38 -11.10
CA TYR A 188 -0.43 13.48 -10.40
C TYR A 188 -1.23 14.79 -10.51
N LYS A 189 -1.78 15.09 -11.68
CA LYS A 189 -2.63 16.28 -11.93
C LYS A 189 -3.86 16.28 -11.02
N GLY A 190 -4.47 15.13 -10.78
CA GLY A 190 -5.63 14.98 -9.88
C GLY A 190 -5.33 15.21 -8.40
N LEU A 191 -4.05 15.19 -7.98
CA LEU A 191 -3.68 15.32 -6.58
C LEU A 191 -3.83 16.76 -6.06
N PRO A 192 -4.14 16.94 -4.76
CA PRO A 192 -4.12 18.25 -4.10
C PRO A 192 -2.76 18.95 -4.26
N LYS A 193 -2.77 20.27 -4.49
CA LYS A 193 -1.54 21.08 -4.65
C LYS A 193 -0.47 20.83 -3.58
N PRO A 194 -0.81 20.75 -2.26
CA PRO A 194 0.20 20.45 -1.24
C PRO A 194 0.88 19.07 -1.42
N TRP A 195 0.13 18.06 -1.92
CA TRP A 195 0.68 16.74 -2.16
C TRP A 195 1.61 16.76 -3.37
N ARG A 196 1.20 17.43 -4.45
CA ARG A 196 2.05 17.64 -5.64
C ARG A 196 3.39 18.29 -5.27
N LYS A 197 3.34 19.36 -4.45
CA LYS A 197 4.55 20.03 -3.94
C LYS A 197 5.44 19.08 -3.14
N THR A 198 4.86 18.28 -2.24
CA THR A 198 5.62 17.30 -1.45
C THR A 198 6.27 16.24 -2.35
N ILE A 199 5.55 15.73 -3.35
CA ILE A 199 6.07 14.75 -4.30
C ILE A 199 7.27 15.34 -5.08
N GLN A 200 7.17 16.57 -5.59
CA GLN A 200 8.28 17.23 -6.29
C GLN A 200 9.51 17.35 -5.40
N GLN A 201 9.36 17.87 -4.20
CA GLN A 201 10.47 18.00 -3.23
C GLN A 201 11.09 16.64 -2.88
N THR A 202 10.27 15.60 -2.82
CA THR A 202 10.74 14.24 -2.55
C THR A 202 11.54 13.69 -3.72
N LEU A 203 11.10 13.92 -4.96
CA LEU A 203 11.81 13.52 -6.17
C LEU A 203 13.14 14.28 -6.32
N GLU A 204 13.18 15.58 -6.04
CA GLU A 204 14.42 16.38 -6.04
C GLU A 204 15.44 15.85 -5.02
N ALA A 205 14.98 15.43 -3.84
CA ALA A 205 15.83 14.78 -2.84
C ALA A 205 16.27 13.37 -3.27
N ALA A 206 15.39 12.61 -3.91
CA ALA A 206 15.66 11.27 -4.41
C ALA A 206 16.70 11.27 -5.52
N GLN A 207 16.70 12.27 -6.41
CA GLN A 207 17.68 12.42 -7.48
C GLN A 207 19.12 12.39 -6.96
N ARG A 208 19.38 12.99 -5.80
CA ARG A 208 20.69 13.00 -5.15
C ARG A 208 21.05 11.69 -4.45
N SER A 209 20.06 10.93 -4.01
CA SER A 209 20.25 9.72 -3.21
C SER A 209 20.18 8.41 -4.02
N LEU A 210 19.68 8.47 -5.27
CA LEU A 210 19.53 7.34 -6.18
C LEU A 210 20.23 7.62 -7.53
N PRO A 211 21.57 7.61 -7.58
CA PRO A 211 22.33 8.03 -8.77
C PRO A 211 22.04 7.19 -10.01
N LEU A 212 21.69 5.91 -9.85
CA LEU A 212 21.36 5.05 -10.99
C LEU A 212 20.04 5.44 -11.67
N GLN A 213 19.14 6.09 -10.95
CA GLN A 213 17.84 6.57 -11.42
C GLN A 213 17.81 8.07 -11.70
N GLU A 214 18.93 8.77 -11.60
CA GLU A 214 19.00 10.23 -11.73
C GLU A 214 18.38 10.74 -13.02
N LYS A 215 18.69 10.13 -14.16
CA LYS A 215 18.17 10.54 -15.47
C LYS A 215 16.65 10.38 -15.55
N PHE A 216 16.13 9.25 -15.07
CA PHE A 216 14.68 9.00 -15.03
C PHE A 216 13.97 10.02 -14.13
N ILE A 217 14.50 10.25 -12.93
CA ILE A 217 13.92 11.20 -11.96
C ILE A 217 13.95 12.62 -12.54
N ALA A 218 15.03 13.04 -13.23
CA ALA A 218 15.10 14.34 -13.89
C ALA A 218 14.03 14.50 -14.96
N GLN A 219 13.84 13.50 -15.83
CA GLN A 219 12.80 13.52 -16.86
C GLN A 219 11.40 13.58 -16.24
N LEU A 220 11.15 12.78 -15.20
CA LEU A 220 9.89 12.79 -14.48
C LEU A 220 9.59 14.15 -13.86
N LEU A 221 10.57 14.79 -13.21
CA LEU A 221 10.43 16.14 -12.64
C LEU A 221 10.05 17.17 -13.71
N ILE A 222 10.72 17.17 -14.88
CA ILE A 222 10.38 18.06 -15.98
C ILE A 222 8.91 17.88 -16.40
N THR A 223 8.47 16.63 -16.56
CA THR A 223 7.09 16.31 -16.92
C THR A 223 6.11 16.82 -15.87
N LEU A 224 6.36 16.54 -14.59
CA LEU A 224 5.44 16.92 -13.51
C LEU A 224 5.41 18.43 -13.23
N GLN A 225 6.51 19.14 -13.46
CA GLN A 225 6.58 20.61 -13.33
C GLN A 225 5.81 21.34 -14.43
N SER A 226 5.63 20.74 -15.60
CA SER A 226 4.83 21.31 -16.69
C SER A 226 3.32 21.27 -16.40
N ILE A 227 2.88 20.52 -15.39
CA ILE A 227 1.48 20.35 -14.99
C ILE A 227 1.06 21.51 -14.07
N LYS A 228 0.19 22.36 -14.58
CA LYS A 228 -0.40 23.48 -13.84
C LYS A 228 -1.48 23.05 -12.86
#